data_c71acf7b20a56cb4b827bf20abc67041
#
_entry.id   c71acf7b20a56cb4b827bf20abc67041
#
_cell.length_a   1.000
_cell.length_b   1.000
_cell.length_c   1.000
_cell.angle_alpha   90.00
_cell.angle_beta   90.00
_cell.angle_gamma   90.00
#
_symmetry.space_group_name_H-M   'P 1'
#
loop_
_entity.id
_entity.type
_entity.pdbx_description
1 polymer ?
#
loop_
_entity_poly.entity_id
_entity_poly.type
_entity_poly.pdbx_seq_one_letter_code
_entity_poly.pdbx_strand_id
1 'polypeptide(L)'
;MQINNILVPVDFSECSKNALKIAIGFAKQFNAKIHMVNAVHVHHPHPDFVGGSLIDSIMLDYENQVKDSFEELESEIIELKDVPHEADRFISYLTDAIYTESQQKDIDLIVMGTRAEHDKIEHLIGTRSTDIVESSEVPVMVIPEEYREFAPKKIGFASDLSEIVNFQRLKLIDLFAKLYDAEVMVFSIVDDPEKLTASDQKHLKEIVKRFEGTNCSARTVQADSITEGIVQFSEKHQLDMLAMLPRQRNFFERLFKRSITKNIAIDIKIPLLSFHE
;
A
#
# COMPACT_ATOMS: atom_id res chain seq x y z
N MET A 1 12.17 0.37 14.58
CA MET A 1 10.75 0.12 14.29
C MET A 1 10.59 -1.38 14.26
N GLN A 2 9.55 -1.89 14.85
CA GLN A 2 9.20 -3.31 14.80
C GLN A 2 7.81 -3.40 14.21
N ILE A 3 7.55 -4.38 13.37
CA ILE A 3 6.22 -4.68 12.83
C ILE A 3 5.69 -5.86 13.63
N ASN A 4 4.63 -5.63 14.41
CA ASN A 4 4.01 -6.64 15.26
C ASN A 4 2.63 -7.04 14.74
N ASN A 5 1.91 -6.11 14.10
CA ASN A 5 0.56 -6.30 13.61
C ASN A 5 0.43 -5.86 12.15
N ILE A 6 0.02 -6.78 11.29
CA ILE A 6 -0.17 -6.55 9.86
C ILE A 6 -1.65 -6.73 9.54
N LEU A 7 -2.30 -5.70 9.00
CA LEU A 7 -3.68 -5.77 8.55
C LEU A 7 -3.73 -6.12 7.07
N VAL A 8 -4.58 -7.06 6.70
CA VAL A 8 -4.78 -7.50 5.32
C VAL A 8 -6.27 -7.47 4.98
N PRO A 9 -6.71 -6.50 4.15
CA PRO A 9 -8.06 -6.52 3.61
C PRO A 9 -8.25 -7.71 2.67
N VAL A 10 -9.30 -8.50 2.88
CA VAL A 10 -9.58 -9.72 2.12
C VAL A 10 -10.99 -9.68 1.55
N ASP A 11 -11.11 -9.77 0.23
CA ASP A 11 -12.37 -9.92 -0.50
C ASP A 11 -12.50 -11.30 -1.17
N PHE A 12 -11.62 -12.24 -0.79
CA PHE A 12 -11.52 -13.61 -1.30
C PHE A 12 -11.14 -13.73 -2.78
N SER A 13 -10.82 -12.62 -3.45
CA SER A 13 -10.28 -12.61 -4.81
C SER A 13 -8.84 -13.12 -4.84
N GLU A 14 -8.38 -13.60 -6.02
CA GLU A 14 -6.98 -14.01 -6.21
C GLU A 14 -6.00 -12.87 -5.90
N CYS A 15 -6.40 -11.62 -6.14
CA CYS A 15 -5.62 -10.44 -5.80
C CYS A 15 -5.41 -10.30 -4.29
N SER A 16 -6.48 -10.37 -3.49
CA SER A 16 -6.38 -10.29 -2.03
C SER A 16 -5.67 -11.51 -1.42
N LYS A 17 -5.87 -12.71 -1.99
CA LYS A 17 -5.14 -13.93 -1.60
C LYS A 17 -3.65 -13.79 -1.85
N ASN A 18 -3.26 -13.20 -2.98
CA ASN A 18 -1.86 -12.93 -3.30
C ASN A 18 -1.21 -11.95 -2.30
N ALA A 19 -1.89 -10.86 -1.96
CA ALA A 19 -1.43 -9.92 -0.95
C ALA A 19 -1.29 -10.59 0.43
N LEU A 20 -2.23 -11.44 0.80
CA LEU A 20 -2.18 -12.22 2.04
C LEU A 20 -0.96 -13.16 2.08
N LYS A 21 -0.64 -13.87 0.99
CA LYS A 21 0.55 -14.73 0.91
C LYS A 21 1.85 -13.93 1.12
N ILE A 22 1.93 -12.73 0.56
CA ILE A 22 3.07 -11.82 0.79
C ILE A 22 3.11 -11.32 2.23
N ALA A 23 1.96 -10.96 2.80
CA ALA A 23 1.85 -10.56 4.21
C ALA A 23 2.27 -11.67 5.17
N ILE A 24 1.95 -12.94 4.87
CA ILE A 24 2.43 -14.10 5.63
C ILE A 24 3.97 -14.16 5.60
N GLY A 25 4.58 -13.89 4.45
CA GLY A 25 6.04 -13.77 4.34
C GLY A 25 6.61 -12.71 5.28
N PHE A 26 6.00 -11.53 5.34
CA PHE A 26 6.38 -10.48 6.29
C PHE A 26 6.14 -10.91 7.74
N ALA A 27 4.99 -11.50 8.04
CA ALA A 27 4.67 -11.96 9.39
C ALA A 27 5.70 -12.99 9.91
N LYS A 28 6.15 -13.92 9.07
CA LYS A 28 7.23 -14.86 9.41
C LYS A 28 8.56 -14.15 9.70
N GLN A 29 8.93 -13.14 8.89
CA GLN A 29 10.18 -12.41 9.05
C GLN A 29 10.20 -11.51 10.29
N PHE A 30 9.07 -10.88 10.61
CA PHE A 30 8.96 -9.92 11.71
C PHE A 30 8.41 -10.55 13.00
N ASN A 31 7.99 -11.82 12.98
CA ASN A 31 7.24 -12.48 14.05
C ASN A 31 5.97 -11.68 14.41
N ALA A 32 5.25 -11.24 13.38
CA ALA A 32 4.06 -10.43 13.47
C ALA A 32 2.78 -11.26 13.42
N LYS A 33 1.68 -10.69 13.92
CA LYS A 33 0.32 -11.22 13.80
C LYS A 33 -0.35 -10.64 12.57
N ILE A 34 -1.15 -11.46 11.86
CA ILE A 34 -1.99 -11.05 10.74
C ILE A 34 -3.41 -10.81 11.23
N HIS A 35 -3.98 -9.67 10.86
CA HIS A 35 -5.37 -9.29 11.06
C HIS A 35 -6.05 -9.22 9.69
N MET A 36 -6.80 -10.27 9.35
CA MET A 36 -7.58 -10.29 8.10
C MET A 36 -8.89 -9.54 8.32
N VAL A 37 -9.24 -8.65 7.41
CA VAL A 37 -10.46 -7.85 7.47
C VAL A 37 -11.26 -8.02 6.20
N ASN A 38 -12.52 -8.48 6.35
CA ASN A 38 -13.50 -8.41 5.27
C ASN A 38 -14.55 -7.34 5.61
N ALA A 39 -14.87 -6.48 4.66
CA ALA A 39 -15.88 -5.45 4.80
C ALA A 39 -16.82 -5.43 3.60
N VAL A 40 -18.11 -5.44 3.88
CA VAL A 40 -19.17 -5.31 2.88
C VAL A 40 -20.09 -4.16 3.23
N HIS A 41 -20.28 -3.28 2.27
CA HIS A 41 -21.27 -2.23 2.39
C HIS A 41 -22.61 -2.72 1.85
N VAL A 42 -23.57 -2.92 2.76
CA VAL A 42 -24.95 -3.26 2.41
C VAL A 42 -25.71 -1.96 2.16
N HIS A 43 -26.15 -1.73 0.93
CA HIS A 43 -27.10 -0.65 0.64
C HIS A 43 -28.42 -1.00 1.33
N HIS A 44 -28.77 -0.26 2.38
CA HIS A 44 -30.06 -0.43 3.03
C HIS A 44 -31.16 -0.13 2.01
N PRO A 45 -32.07 -1.07 1.71
CA PRO A 45 -33.28 -0.75 0.99
C PRO A 45 -34.07 0.25 1.82
N HIS A 46 -34.81 1.15 1.16
CA HIS A 46 -35.58 2.22 1.79
C HIS A 46 -36.38 1.66 2.99
N PRO A 47 -36.43 2.32 4.16
CA PRO A 47 -37.06 1.80 5.40
C PRO A 47 -38.50 1.35 5.21
N ASP A 48 -39.21 1.90 4.21
CA ASP A 48 -40.62 1.62 3.90
C ASP A 48 -40.83 0.25 3.19
N PHE A 49 -39.75 -0.42 2.75
CA PHE A 49 -39.88 -1.65 1.93
C PHE A 49 -39.49 -2.93 2.64
N VAL A 50 -38.82 -2.89 3.82
CA VAL A 50 -38.31 -4.12 4.43
C VAL A 50 -38.56 -4.11 5.94
N GLY A 51 -39.28 -5.12 6.44
CA GLY A 51 -39.45 -5.35 7.89
C GLY A 51 -38.11 -5.69 8.55
N GLY A 52 -37.89 -5.23 9.79
CA GLY A 52 -36.63 -5.44 10.53
C GLY A 52 -36.13 -6.88 10.54
N SER A 53 -37.03 -7.86 10.64
CA SER A 53 -36.67 -9.30 10.64
C SER A 53 -36.01 -9.79 9.34
N LEU A 54 -36.28 -9.16 8.21
CA LEU A 54 -35.64 -9.53 6.94
C LEU A 54 -34.20 -8.98 6.86
N ILE A 55 -33.98 -7.78 7.38
CA ILE A 55 -32.64 -7.19 7.49
C ILE A 55 -31.77 -8.07 8.39
N ASP A 56 -32.28 -8.46 9.56
CA ASP A 56 -31.54 -9.32 10.50
C ASP A 56 -31.19 -10.67 9.88
N SER A 57 -32.10 -11.27 9.08
CA SER A 57 -31.80 -12.52 8.39
C SER A 57 -30.73 -12.37 7.31
N ILE A 58 -30.77 -11.28 6.52
CA ILE A 58 -29.75 -10.98 5.50
C ILE A 58 -28.37 -10.78 6.16
N MET A 59 -28.34 -10.06 7.29
CA MET A 59 -27.09 -9.86 8.04
C MET A 59 -26.52 -11.17 8.58
N LEU A 60 -27.37 -12.01 9.14
CA LEU A 60 -26.95 -13.34 9.66
C LEU A 60 -26.45 -14.26 8.54
N ASP A 61 -27.13 -14.28 7.41
CA ASP A 61 -26.72 -15.06 6.24
C ASP A 61 -25.35 -14.57 5.71
N TYR A 62 -25.16 -13.26 5.66
CA TYR A 62 -23.87 -12.68 5.29
C TYR A 62 -22.76 -13.07 6.27
N GLU A 63 -23.00 -12.93 7.57
CA GLU A 63 -22.03 -13.32 8.60
C GLU A 63 -21.60 -14.78 8.48
N ASN A 64 -22.55 -15.69 8.25
CA ASN A 64 -22.27 -17.10 8.05
C ASN A 64 -21.47 -17.34 6.76
N GLN A 65 -21.87 -16.71 5.65
CA GLN A 65 -21.19 -16.86 4.37
C GLN A 65 -19.73 -16.37 4.45
N VAL A 66 -19.47 -15.24 5.09
CA VAL A 66 -18.11 -14.71 5.24
C VAL A 66 -17.28 -15.61 6.15
N LYS A 67 -17.89 -16.17 7.21
CA LYS A 67 -17.21 -17.13 8.08
C LYS A 67 -16.77 -18.36 7.29
N ASP A 68 -17.67 -18.96 6.51
CA ASP A 68 -17.38 -20.12 5.68
C ASP A 68 -16.26 -19.79 4.66
N SER A 69 -16.29 -18.59 4.08
CA SER A 69 -15.25 -18.12 3.15
C SER A 69 -13.88 -17.96 3.82
N PHE A 70 -13.81 -17.54 5.08
CA PHE A 70 -12.54 -17.52 5.82
C PHE A 70 -12.04 -18.92 6.15
N GLU A 71 -12.92 -19.86 6.53
CA GLU A 71 -12.55 -21.27 6.76
C GLU A 71 -12.00 -21.93 5.47
N GLU A 72 -12.61 -21.61 4.32
CA GLU A 72 -12.12 -22.05 3.02
C GLU A 72 -10.74 -21.44 2.70
N LEU A 73 -10.56 -20.13 2.92
CA LEU A 73 -9.31 -19.41 2.73
C LEU A 73 -8.17 -19.99 3.59
N GLU A 74 -8.43 -20.28 4.87
CA GLU A 74 -7.46 -20.92 5.78
C GLU A 74 -7.09 -22.34 5.34
N SER A 75 -8.02 -23.03 4.69
CA SER A 75 -7.79 -24.37 4.14
C SER A 75 -6.97 -24.31 2.85
N GLU A 76 -7.15 -23.26 2.05
CA GLU A 76 -6.44 -23.04 0.79
C GLU A 76 -5.02 -22.50 1.03
N ILE A 77 -4.85 -21.55 1.98
CA ILE A 77 -3.55 -20.94 2.29
C ILE A 77 -2.97 -21.58 3.56
N ILE A 78 -2.36 -22.75 3.37
CA ILE A 78 -1.85 -23.57 4.49
C ILE A 78 -0.82 -22.83 5.33
N GLU A 79 -0.07 -21.90 4.72
CA GLU A 79 0.97 -21.09 5.36
C GLU A 79 0.44 -20.17 6.46
N LEU A 80 -0.87 -19.90 6.51
CA LEU A 80 -1.51 -19.17 7.61
C LEU A 80 -1.30 -19.87 8.95
N LYS A 81 -1.21 -21.20 8.97
CA LYS A 81 -0.96 -21.97 10.18
C LYS A 81 0.39 -21.72 10.84
N ASP A 82 1.32 -21.15 10.08
CA ASP A 82 2.68 -20.87 10.55
C ASP A 82 2.81 -19.50 11.25
N VAL A 83 1.76 -18.68 11.22
CA VAL A 83 1.76 -17.33 11.79
C VAL A 83 0.52 -17.09 12.67
N PRO A 84 0.63 -16.32 13.75
CA PRO A 84 -0.53 -15.88 14.49
C PRO A 84 -1.45 -15.06 13.59
N HIS A 85 -2.74 -15.39 13.55
CA HIS A 85 -3.70 -14.65 12.74
C HIS A 85 -5.09 -14.63 13.38
N GLU A 86 -5.89 -13.67 12.96
CA GLU A 86 -7.32 -13.57 13.25
C GLU A 86 -8.06 -12.96 12.07
N ALA A 87 -9.37 -13.15 12.03
CA ALA A 87 -10.23 -12.66 10.96
C ALA A 87 -11.44 -11.91 11.53
N ASP A 88 -11.62 -10.67 11.10
CA ASP A 88 -12.73 -9.81 11.48
C ASP A 88 -13.57 -9.43 10.26
N ARG A 89 -14.86 -9.24 10.48
CA ARG A 89 -15.84 -8.92 9.45
C ARG A 89 -16.64 -7.68 9.83
N PHE A 90 -16.84 -6.81 8.86
CA PHE A 90 -17.52 -5.53 9.04
C PHE A 90 -18.63 -5.34 8.02
N ILE A 91 -19.77 -4.85 8.49
CA ILE A 91 -20.84 -4.34 7.63
C ILE A 91 -20.66 -2.82 7.57
N SER A 92 -19.69 -2.38 6.79
CA SER A 92 -19.32 -0.96 6.64
C SER A 92 -18.56 -0.75 5.33
N TYR A 93 -18.16 0.49 5.06
CA TYR A 93 -17.14 0.74 4.04
C TYR A 93 -15.79 0.16 4.49
N LEU A 94 -14.99 -0.29 3.53
CA LEU A 94 -13.67 -0.87 3.82
C LEU A 94 -12.75 0.13 4.52
N THR A 95 -12.80 1.41 4.15
CA THR A 95 -12.05 2.50 4.81
C THR A 95 -12.39 2.62 6.29
N ASP A 96 -13.67 2.50 6.66
CA ASP A 96 -14.12 2.60 8.04
C ASP A 96 -13.69 1.36 8.85
N ALA A 97 -13.77 0.17 8.24
CA ALA A 97 -13.30 -1.06 8.86
C ALA A 97 -11.79 -1.01 9.13
N ILE A 98 -11.00 -0.60 8.15
CA ILE A 98 -9.54 -0.46 8.29
C ILE A 98 -9.20 0.59 9.35
N TYR A 99 -9.88 1.74 9.36
CA TYR A 99 -9.66 2.76 10.37
C TYR A 99 -9.94 2.21 11.77
N THR A 100 -11.08 1.54 11.96
CA THR A 100 -11.49 0.95 13.24
C THR A 100 -10.45 -0.07 13.73
N GLU A 101 -10.06 -1.01 12.87
CA GLU A 101 -9.07 -2.03 13.22
C GLU A 101 -7.70 -1.40 13.52
N SER A 102 -7.29 -0.42 12.74
CA SER A 102 -6.01 0.26 12.93
C SER A 102 -5.89 0.93 14.30
N GLN A 103 -7.00 1.48 14.80
CA GLN A 103 -7.04 2.10 16.13
C GLN A 103 -7.11 1.09 17.27
N GLN A 104 -7.77 -0.06 17.06
CA GLN A 104 -8.02 -1.05 18.12
C GLN A 104 -6.87 -2.06 18.28
N LYS A 105 -6.14 -2.34 17.20
CA LYS A 105 -5.17 -3.45 17.15
C LYS A 105 -3.72 -2.98 17.01
N ASP A 106 -3.43 -1.68 17.15
CA ASP A 106 -2.08 -1.11 16.98
C ASP A 106 -1.40 -1.59 15.68
N ILE A 107 -2.10 -1.45 14.56
CA ILE A 107 -1.61 -1.91 13.26
C ILE A 107 -0.37 -1.12 12.83
N ASP A 108 0.70 -1.83 12.47
CA ASP A 108 1.97 -1.25 12.02
C ASP A 108 2.10 -1.14 10.51
N LEU A 109 1.40 -2.02 9.77
CA LEU A 109 1.45 -2.11 8.31
C LEU A 109 0.13 -2.66 7.77
N ILE A 110 -0.40 -2.03 6.73
CA ILE A 110 -1.48 -2.57 5.92
C ILE A 110 -0.87 -3.17 4.65
N VAL A 111 -1.23 -4.41 4.31
CA VAL A 111 -0.83 -5.05 3.05
C VAL A 111 -2.07 -5.38 2.26
N MET A 112 -2.20 -4.81 1.07
CA MET A 112 -3.39 -4.99 0.26
C MET A 112 -3.06 -5.23 -1.21
N GLY A 113 -3.92 -6.01 -1.89
CA GLY A 113 -3.81 -6.24 -3.31
C GLY A 113 -4.39 -5.09 -4.14
N THR A 114 -3.87 -4.91 -5.34
CA THR A 114 -4.48 -4.06 -6.36
C THR A 114 -4.52 -4.78 -7.70
N ARG A 115 -5.65 -4.63 -8.39
CA ARG A 115 -5.86 -5.16 -9.73
C ARG A 115 -5.89 -4.01 -10.72
N ALA A 116 -5.12 -4.12 -11.81
CA ALA A 116 -5.30 -3.27 -12.95
C ALA A 116 -6.62 -3.68 -13.65
N GLU A 117 -7.60 -2.78 -13.73
CA GLU A 117 -8.82 -3.03 -14.50
C GLU A 117 -8.49 -2.96 -15.99
N HIS A 118 -8.33 -4.12 -16.65
CA HIS A 118 -7.97 -4.22 -18.07
C HIS A 118 -8.99 -3.58 -19.04
N ASP A 119 -10.24 -3.43 -18.62
CA ASP A 119 -11.31 -2.92 -19.49
C ASP A 119 -11.60 -1.42 -19.34
N LYS A 120 -11.05 -0.78 -18.34
CA LYS A 120 -11.20 0.67 -18.12
C LYS A 120 -9.83 1.32 -18.04
N ILE A 121 -9.47 1.97 -19.12
CA ILE A 121 -8.21 2.69 -19.33
C ILE A 121 -7.89 3.75 -18.24
N GLU A 122 -8.68 3.85 -17.19
CA GLU A 122 -8.68 5.00 -16.28
C GLU A 122 -8.14 4.77 -14.87
N HIS A 123 -7.95 3.52 -14.40
CA HIS A 123 -7.52 3.29 -13.02
C HIS A 123 -6.49 2.17 -12.89
N LEU A 124 -5.26 2.53 -12.63
CA LEU A 124 -4.12 1.61 -12.47
C LEU A 124 -3.95 1.07 -11.05
N ILE A 125 -4.40 1.81 -10.06
CA ILE A 125 -4.73 1.32 -8.72
C ILE A 125 -6.26 1.40 -8.63
N GLY A 126 -6.92 0.33 -8.20
CA GLY A 126 -8.37 0.33 -7.99
C GLY A 126 -8.78 1.47 -7.06
N THR A 127 -9.95 2.04 -7.27
CA THR A 127 -10.47 3.17 -6.47
C THR A 127 -10.38 2.91 -4.96
N ARG A 128 -10.70 1.69 -4.52
CA ARG A 128 -10.61 1.28 -3.11
C ARG A 128 -9.19 1.35 -2.55
N SER A 129 -8.19 0.92 -3.32
CA SER A 129 -6.79 0.96 -2.88
C SER A 129 -6.29 2.40 -2.80
N THR A 130 -6.70 3.25 -3.73
CA THR A 130 -6.38 4.68 -3.72
C THR A 130 -6.97 5.36 -2.48
N ASP A 131 -8.25 5.11 -2.17
CA ASP A 131 -8.92 5.69 -1.00
C ASP A 131 -8.22 5.30 0.30
N ILE A 132 -7.80 4.03 0.43
CA ILE A 132 -7.10 3.54 1.62
C ILE A 132 -5.71 4.18 1.72
N VAL A 133 -4.96 4.21 0.62
CA VAL A 133 -3.64 4.81 0.57
C VAL A 133 -3.70 6.30 0.94
N GLU A 134 -4.75 7.04 0.53
CA GLU A 134 -4.89 8.46 0.82
C GLU A 134 -5.44 8.78 2.22
N SER A 135 -6.18 7.87 2.83
CA SER A 135 -6.85 8.10 4.13
C SER A 135 -6.15 7.46 5.31
N SER A 136 -5.27 6.48 5.09
CA SER A 136 -4.66 5.73 6.18
C SER A 136 -3.53 6.48 6.86
N GLU A 137 -3.56 6.52 8.20
CA GLU A 137 -2.43 6.97 9.02
C GLU A 137 -1.34 5.89 9.17
N VAL A 138 -1.70 4.64 8.91
CA VAL A 138 -0.80 3.49 8.93
C VAL A 138 -0.16 3.32 7.55
N PRO A 139 1.14 2.97 7.47
CA PRO A 139 1.77 2.65 6.20
C PRO A 139 1.01 1.58 5.42
N VAL A 140 0.87 1.77 4.10
CA VAL A 140 0.16 0.85 3.21
C VAL A 140 1.13 0.30 2.17
N MET A 141 1.26 -1.02 2.12
CA MET A 141 1.95 -1.75 1.06
C MET A 141 0.91 -2.27 0.05
N VAL A 142 0.92 -1.70 -1.14
CA VAL A 142 0.05 -2.12 -2.24
C VAL A 142 0.79 -3.12 -3.11
N ILE A 143 0.22 -4.30 -3.28
CA ILE A 143 0.80 -5.41 -4.03
C ILE A 143 0.04 -5.58 -5.36
N PRO A 144 0.71 -5.43 -6.51
CA PRO A 144 0.09 -5.73 -7.79
C PRO A 144 -0.33 -7.20 -7.91
N GLU A 145 -1.46 -7.46 -8.58
CA GLU A 145 -2.02 -8.82 -8.70
C GLU A 145 -1.04 -9.84 -9.26
N GLU A 146 -0.17 -9.43 -10.17
CA GLU A 146 0.80 -10.33 -10.82
C GLU A 146 2.11 -10.51 -10.04
N TYR A 147 2.33 -9.73 -8.99
CA TYR A 147 3.55 -9.75 -8.20
C TYR A 147 3.53 -10.90 -7.18
N ARG A 148 4.27 -11.99 -7.45
CA ARG A 148 4.17 -13.26 -6.70
C ARG A 148 5.18 -13.42 -5.56
N GLU A 149 6.35 -12.83 -5.68
CA GLU A 149 7.44 -13.00 -4.73
C GLU A 149 8.02 -11.65 -4.31
N PHE A 150 7.99 -11.36 -3.03
CA PHE A 150 8.51 -10.10 -2.50
C PHE A 150 9.97 -10.27 -2.05
N ALA A 151 10.89 -9.90 -2.92
CA ALA A 151 12.33 -9.93 -2.65
C ALA A 151 13.04 -8.74 -3.33
N PRO A 152 12.70 -7.49 -2.98
CA PRO A 152 13.25 -6.31 -3.66
C PRO A 152 14.76 -6.22 -3.48
N LYS A 153 15.48 -5.88 -4.55
CA LYS A 153 16.91 -5.55 -4.54
C LYS A 153 17.16 -4.06 -4.79
N LYS A 154 16.19 -3.37 -5.36
CA LYS A 154 16.25 -1.93 -5.65
C LYS A 154 14.97 -1.25 -5.20
N ILE A 155 15.06 -0.46 -4.17
CA ILE A 155 13.95 0.31 -3.60
C ILE A 155 14.10 1.77 -4.00
N GLY A 156 13.16 2.30 -4.79
CA GLY A 156 13.08 3.72 -5.08
C GLY A 156 12.30 4.46 -3.99
N PHE A 157 12.84 5.55 -3.47
CA PHE A 157 12.10 6.45 -2.60
C PHE A 157 11.92 7.81 -3.29
N ALA A 158 10.69 8.09 -3.73
CA ALA A 158 10.34 9.38 -4.34
C ALA A 158 10.11 10.43 -3.25
N SER A 159 10.93 11.48 -3.26
CA SER A 159 10.88 12.62 -2.33
C SER A 159 10.59 13.91 -3.08
N ASP A 160 9.77 14.78 -2.50
CA ASP A 160 9.38 16.09 -3.07
C ASP A 160 10.33 17.23 -2.69
N LEU A 161 11.50 16.94 -2.15
CA LEU A 161 12.50 17.91 -1.65
C LEU A 161 12.05 18.76 -0.44
N SER A 162 10.86 18.55 0.05
CA SER A 162 10.41 19.25 1.25
C SER A 162 10.97 18.58 2.52
N GLU A 163 11.11 19.35 3.59
CA GLU A 163 11.64 18.85 4.85
C GLU A 163 10.76 17.73 5.40
N ILE A 164 11.33 16.55 5.67
CA ILE A 164 10.62 15.44 6.29
C ILE A 164 10.57 15.72 7.79
N VAL A 165 9.37 15.97 8.32
CA VAL A 165 9.14 16.25 9.73
C VAL A 165 9.32 14.98 10.55
N ASN A 166 8.83 13.84 10.07
CA ASN A 166 8.88 12.57 10.78
C ASN A 166 9.75 11.51 10.08
N PHE A 167 11.05 11.52 10.37
CA PHE A 167 11.99 10.53 9.86
C PHE A 167 11.73 9.08 10.35
N GLN A 168 10.85 8.88 11.33
CA GLN A 168 10.51 7.51 11.77
C GLN A 168 9.87 6.70 10.62
N ARG A 169 9.19 7.39 9.71
CA ARG A 169 8.58 6.77 8.52
C ARG A 169 9.62 6.13 7.59
N LEU A 170 10.80 6.73 7.45
CA LEU A 170 11.89 6.17 6.64
C LEU A 170 12.46 4.87 7.22
N LYS A 171 12.28 4.61 8.52
CA LYS A 171 12.73 3.37 9.14
C LYS A 171 12.06 2.13 8.55
N LEU A 172 10.85 2.26 8.01
CA LEU A 172 10.19 1.13 7.35
C LEU A 172 10.88 0.78 6.04
N ILE A 173 11.29 1.79 5.25
CA ILE A 173 12.08 1.56 4.04
C ILE A 173 13.42 0.90 4.38
N ASP A 174 14.12 1.43 5.39
CA ASP A 174 15.41 0.91 5.86
C ASP A 174 15.28 -0.54 6.39
N LEU A 175 14.17 -0.84 7.06
CA LEU A 175 13.87 -2.19 7.53
C LEU A 175 13.76 -3.19 6.37
N PHE A 176 12.99 -2.85 5.34
CA PHE A 176 12.88 -3.68 4.14
C PHE A 176 14.22 -3.76 3.38
N ALA A 177 14.93 -2.64 3.26
CA ALA A 177 16.22 -2.63 2.59
C ALA A 177 17.24 -3.56 3.28
N LYS A 178 17.33 -3.54 4.59
CA LYS A 178 18.20 -4.42 5.37
C LYS A 178 17.76 -5.88 5.32
N LEU A 179 16.45 -6.14 5.38
CA LEU A 179 15.91 -7.49 5.34
C LEU A 179 16.24 -8.20 4.02
N TYR A 180 16.17 -7.48 2.91
CA TYR A 180 16.35 -8.05 1.57
C TYR A 180 17.73 -7.74 0.94
N ASP A 181 18.62 -7.08 1.69
CA ASP A 181 19.91 -6.59 1.18
C ASP A 181 19.72 -5.77 -0.10
N ALA A 182 18.85 -4.77 -0.02
CA ALA A 182 18.44 -3.92 -1.13
C ALA A 182 19.16 -2.57 -1.13
N GLU A 183 19.46 -2.06 -2.32
CA GLU A 183 19.88 -0.68 -2.52
C GLU A 183 18.67 0.26 -2.42
N VAL A 184 18.84 1.39 -1.73
CA VAL A 184 17.84 2.47 -1.68
C VAL A 184 18.27 3.62 -2.59
N MET A 185 17.41 3.95 -3.55
CA MET A 185 17.60 5.10 -4.44
C MET A 185 16.60 6.19 -4.11
N VAL A 186 17.03 7.19 -3.37
CA VAL A 186 16.24 8.43 -3.15
C VAL A 186 16.25 9.25 -4.43
N PHE A 187 15.08 9.65 -4.92
CA PHE A 187 15.02 10.50 -6.09
C PHE A 187 13.95 11.56 -5.97
N SER A 188 14.21 12.71 -6.61
CA SER A 188 13.28 13.82 -6.65
C SER A 188 13.09 14.28 -8.09
N ILE A 189 11.84 14.55 -8.45
CA ILE A 189 11.50 15.03 -9.78
C ILE A 189 11.49 16.54 -9.74
N VAL A 190 12.20 17.15 -10.69
CA VAL A 190 12.38 18.60 -10.81
C VAL A 190 12.20 19.03 -12.26
N ASP A 191 11.65 20.21 -12.46
CA ASP A 191 11.54 20.80 -13.81
C ASP A 191 12.91 21.14 -14.39
N ASP A 192 13.84 21.63 -13.53
CA ASP A 192 15.17 22.08 -13.92
C ASP A 192 16.18 21.78 -12.80
N PRO A 193 17.09 20.81 -12.99
CA PRO A 193 18.11 20.47 -12.00
C PRO A 193 19.06 21.62 -11.65
N GLU A 194 19.24 22.62 -12.54
CA GLU A 194 20.12 23.77 -12.29
C GLU A 194 19.51 24.74 -11.28
N LYS A 195 18.20 24.69 -11.06
CA LYS A 195 17.49 25.52 -10.07
C LYS A 195 17.48 24.95 -8.66
N LEU A 196 18.09 23.78 -8.44
CA LEU A 196 18.19 23.20 -7.10
C LEU A 196 18.94 24.11 -6.14
N THR A 197 18.28 24.42 -5.03
CA THR A 197 18.87 25.27 -4.01
C THR A 197 19.89 24.50 -3.15
N ALA A 198 20.73 25.23 -2.42
CA ALA A 198 21.61 24.60 -1.41
C ALA A 198 20.80 23.88 -0.30
N SER A 199 19.59 24.36 -0.02
CA SER A 199 18.65 23.72 0.91
C SER A 199 18.19 22.36 0.40
N ASP A 200 17.79 22.25 -0.88
CA ASP A 200 17.35 20.99 -1.50
C ASP A 200 18.45 19.94 -1.48
N GLN A 201 19.67 20.35 -1.82
CA GLN A 201 20.84 19.46 -1.77
C GLN A 201 21.18 19.00 -0.35
N LYS A 202 21.05 19.90 0.64
CA LYS A 202 21.24 19.57 2.04
C LYS A 202 20.19 18.55 2.49
N HIS A 203 18.93 18.75 2.10
CA HIS A 203 17.83 17.90 2.44
C HIS A 203 18.00 16.47 1.90
N LEU A 204 18.35 16.31 0.62
CA LEU A 204 18.69 15.02 0.04
C LEU A 204 19.81 14.29 0.80
N LYS A 205 20.86 15.03 1.19
CA LYS A 205 21.95 14.45 1.98
C LYS A 205 21.51 14.02 3.38
N GLU A 206 20.57 14.74 4.00
CA GLU A 206 19.99 14.37 5.29
C GLU A 206 19.14 13.11 5.20
N ILE A 207 18.35 12.95 4.13
CA ILE A 207 17.60 11.72 3.88
C ILE A 207 18.57 10.54 3.73
N VAL A 208 19.59 10.63 2.90
CA VAL A 208 20.57 9.55 2.68
C VAL A 208 21.25 9.14 3.98
N LYS A 209 21.60 10.10 4.85
CA LYS A 209 22.20 9.80 6.16
C LYS A 209 21.31 8.96 7.08
N ARG A 210 20.01 8.92 6.85
CA ARG A 210 19.07 8.10 7.67
C ARG A 210 19.12 6.61 7.34
N PHE A 211 19.72 6.26 6.21
CA PHE A 211 19.92 4.87 5.77
C PHE A 211 21.32 4.36 6.14
N GLU A 212 21.74 4.58 7.40
CA GLU A 212 23.04 4.11 7.89
C GLU A 212 23.14 2.57 7.84
N GLY A 213 24.21 2.08 7.18
CA GLY A 213 24.42 0.66 6.99
C GLY A 213 23.65 0.04 5.81
N THR A 214 22.89 0.87 5.06
CA THR A 214 22.21 0.48 3.81
C THR A 214 22.88 1.20 2.65
N ASN A 215 23.05 0.52 1.51
CA ASN A 215 23.52 1.18 0.30
C ASN A 215 22.45 2.17 -0.18
N CYS A 216 22.70 3.46 0.01
CA CYS A 216 21.74 4.51 -0.30
C CYS A 216 22.38 5.61 -1.15
N SER A 217 21.70 5.97 -2.25
CA SER A 217 22.11 7.07 -3.14
C SER A 217 20.96 8.07 -3.32
N ALA A 218 21.28 9.32 -3.66
CA ALA A 218 20.28 10.33 -4.00
C ALA A 218 20.51 10.87 -5.42
N ARG A 219 19.41 11.13 -6.14
CA ARG A 219 19.42 11.64 -7.53
C ARG A 219 18.29 12.61 -7.75
N THR A 220 18.45 13.47 -8.77
CA THR A 220 17.38 14.28 -9.32
C THR A 220 17.03 13.81 -10.71
N VAL A 221 15.76 13.88 -11.05
CA VAL A 221 15.20 13.46 -12.34
C VAL A 221 14.51 14.67 -12.96
N GLN A 222 14.92 15.05 -14.14
CA GLN A 222 14.22 16.07 -14.89
C GLN A 222 13.05 15.44 -15.65
N ALA A 223 11.85 15.94 -15.40
CA ALA A 223 10.66 15.53 -16.14
C ALA A 223 9.59 16.62 -16.11
N ASP A 224 8.72 16.63 -17.11
CA ASP A 224 7.62 17.59 -17.25
C ASP A 224 6.48 17.35 -16.24
N SER A 225 6.42 16.14 -15.65
CA SER A 225 5.45 15.79 -14.62
C SER A 225 6.04 14.79 -13.63
N ILE A 226 5.50 14.79 -12.40
CA ILE A 226 5.90 13.86 -11.34
C ILE A 226 5.65 12.41 -11.79
N THR A 227 4.49 12.15 -12.39
CA THR A 227 4.11 10.81 -12.90
C THR A 227 5.13 10.28 -13.90
N GLU A 228 5.46 11.09 -14.91
CA GLU A 228 6.42 10.72 -15.95
C GLU A 228 7.82 10.46 -15.36
N GLY A 229 8.27 11.34 -14.47
CA GLY A 229 9.56 11.18 -13.81
C GLY A 229 9.66 9.91 -12.96
N ILE A 230 8.59 9.54 -12.24
CA ILE A 230 8.54 8.29 -11.47
C ILE A 230 8.61 7.07 -12.39
N VAL A 231 7.82 7.04 -13.47
CA VAL A 231 7.82 5.92 -14.43
C VAL A 231 9.18 5.78 -15.08
N GLN A 232 9.72 6.85 -15.65
CA GLN A 232 11.03 6.85 -16.31
C GLN A 232 12.15 6.38 -15.37
N PHE A 233 12.14 6.87 -14.12
CA PHE A 233 13.14 6.47 -13.14
C PHE A 233 13.01 5.01 -12.76
N SER A 234 11.78 4.54 -12.51
CA SER A 234 11.50 3.15 -12.12
C SER A 234 11.93 2.17 -13.20
N GLU A 235 11.60 2.45 -14.47
CA GLU A 235 11.99 1.61 -15.61
C GLU A 235 13.50 1.64 -15.86
N LYS A 236 14.09 2.84 -15.90
CA LYS A 236 15.53 3.04 -16.15
C LYS A 236 16.40 2.32 -15.15
N HIS A 237 16.00 2.33 -13.87
CA HIS A 237 16.77 1.72 -12.78
C HIS A 237 16.29 0.31 -12.44
N GLN A 238 15.20 -0.16 -13.07
CA GLN A 238 14.59 -1.47 -12.80
C GLN A 238 14.30 -1.61 -11.31
N LEU A 239 13.50 -0.69 -10.76
CA LEU A 239 13.10 -0.75 -9.37
C LEU A 239 12.22 -1.97 -9.11
N ASP A 240 12.41 -2.61 -7.97
CA ASP A 240 11.61 -3.75 -7.51
C ASP A 240 10.51 -3.33 -6.53
N MET A 241 10.63 -2.13 -5.96
CA MET A 241 9.68 -1.53 -5.05
C MET A 241 9.77 -0.01 -5.14
N LEU A 242 8.63 0.66 -5.05
CA LEU A 242 8.53 2.11 -4.94
C LEU A 242 8.03 2.50 -3.55
N ALA A 243 8.67 3.45 -2.90
CA ALA A 243 8.22 4.06 -1.66
C ALA A 243 7.92 5.54 -1.87
N MET A 244 6.85 6.05 -1.26
CA MET A 244 6.39 7.42 -1.43
C MET A 244 5.84 7.99 -0.12
N LEU A 245 6.07 9.28 0.11
CA LEU A 245 5.55 10.07 1.22
C LEU A 245 4.74 11.24 0.68
N PRO A 246 3.48 11.01 0.26
CA PRO A 246 2.64 12.08 -0.25
C PRO A 246 2.21 13.01 0.88
N ARG A 247 2.30 14.32 0.62
CA ARG A 247 1.88 15.38 1.56
C ARG A 247 0.58 16.06 1.17
N GLN A 248 0.25 15.98 -0.12
CA GLN A 248 -0.97 16.59 -0.64
C GLN A 248 -2.09 15.57 -0.73
N ARG A 249 -3.24 15.93 -0.19
CA ARG A 249 -4.48 15.17 -0.39
C ARG A 249 -4.75 15.03 -1.89
N ASN A 250 -5.26 13.89 -2.33
CA ASN A 250 -5.48 13.55 -3.72
C ASN A 250 -4.18 13.45 -4.56
N PHE A 251 -3.01 13.26 -3.92
CA PHE A 251 -1.75 13.07 -4.63
C PHE A 251 -1.80 11.79 -5.48
N PHE A 252 -2.21 10.68 -4.88
CA PHE A 252 -2.33 9.40 -5.57
C PHE A 252 -3.42 9.43 -6.63
N GLU A 253 -4.55 10.08 -6.36
CA GLU A 253 -5.59 10.28 -7.36
C GLU A 253 -5.06 10.99 -8.61
N ARG A 254 -4.22 12.01 -8.45
CA ARG A 254 -3.57 12.71 -9.58
C ARG A 254 -2.46 11.89 -10.22
N LEU A 255 -1.73 11.11 -9.44
CA LEU A 255 -0.63 10.29 -9.89
C LEU A 255 -1.14 9.12 -10.76
N PHE A 256 -2.25 8.52 -10.36
CA PHE A 256 -2.82 7.32 -10.99
C PHE A 256 -3.99 7.65 -11.94
N LYS A 257 -4.60 8.84 -11.85
CA LYS A 257 -5.51 9.30 -12.91
C LYS A 257 -4.71 9.64 -14.15
N ARG A 258 -5.10 9.05 -15.26
CA ARG A 258 -4.56 9.33 -16.59
C ARG A 258 -4.60 10.84 -16.85
N SER A 259 -3.43 11.46 -17.06
CA SER A 259 -3.38 12.81 -17.62
C SER A 259 -4.01 12.76 -19.02
N ILE A 260 -5.15 13.40 -19.19
CA ILE A 260 -5.89 13.49 -20.46
C ILE A 260 -4.98 13.98 -21.61
N THR A 261 -3.91 14.69 -21.27
CA THR A 261 -2.99 15.31 -22.24
C THR A 261 -1.87 14.42 -22.74
N LYS A 262 -1.43 13.39 -22.00
CA LYS A 262 -0.21 12.63 -22.36
C LYS A 262 -0.36 11.09 -22.33
N ASN A 263 -1.52 10.52 -22.10
CA ASN A 263 -1.75 9.05 -22.08
C ASN A 263 -0.79 8.26 -21.14
N ILE A 264 -0.16 8.91 -20.19
CA ILE A 264 0.79 8.27 -19.27
C ILE A 264 0.05 7.98 -17.97
N ALA A 265 -0.21 6.72 -17.76
CA ALA A 265 -0.66 6.21 -16.49
C ALA A 265 0.48 5.39 -15.87
N ILE A 266 0.68 5.47 -14.57
CA ILE A 266 1.66 4.60 -13.90
C ILE A 266 1.06 3.19 -13.84
N ASP A 267 1.53 2.30 -14.70
CA ASP A 267 1.29 0.86 -14.56
C ASP A 267 2.22 0.36 -13.45
N ILE A 268 1.70 0.32 -12.22
CA ILE A 268 2.48 -0.16 -11.08
C ILE A 268 2.55 -1.68 -11.16
N LYS A 269 3.63 -2.17 -11.76
CA LYS A 269 3.99 -3.61 -11.79
C LYS A 269 4.82 -4.04 -10.59
N ILE A 270 5.22 -3.10 -9.76
CA ILE A 270 6.05 -3.30 -8.57
C ILE A 270 5.30 -2.86 -7.32
N PRO A 271 5.56 -3.44 -6.15
CA PRO A 271 4.94 -3.02 -4.90
C PRO A 271 5.15 -1.54 -4.61
N LEU A 272 4.10 -0.90 -4.09
CA LEU A 272 4.12 0.48 -3.64
C LEU A 272 3.97 0.55 -2.12
N LEU A 273 4.95 1.11 -1.44
CA LEU A 273 4.85 1.48 -0.04
C LEU A 273 4.51 2.95 0.08
N SER A 274 3.34 3.24 0.63
CA SER A 274 2.90 4.59 0.92
C SER A 274 2.76 4.83 2.41
N PHE A 275 3.14 6.02 2.86
CA PHE A 275 2.92 6.46 4.23
C PHE A 275 2.80 7.98 4.27
N HIS A 276 1.96 8.49 5.18
CA HIS A 276 1.74 9.93 5.38
C HIS A 276 2.62 10.49 6.51
N GLU A 277 2.88 11.78 6.45
CA GLU A 277 3.59 12.52 7.52
C GLU A 277 2.80 12.64 8.81
#